data_bfcf4d1b1700b1b70e06efb0f601ce12
#
_entry.id   bfcf4d1b1700b1b70e06efb0f601ce12
#
_cell.length_a   1.000
_cell.length_b   1.000
_cell.length_c   1.000
_cell.angle_alpha   90.00
_cell.angle_beta   90.00
_cell.angle_gamma   90.00
#
_symmetry.space_group_name_H-M   'P 1'
#
loop_
_entity.id
_entity.type
_entity.pdbx_description
1 polymer ?
#
loop_
_entity_poly.entity_id
_entity_poly.type
_entity_poly.pdbx_seq_one_letter_code
_entity_poly.pdbx_strand_id
1 'polypeptide(L)'
;HVLRQILEWPYQGITRQLYLEGKVLELLALYFNEALIGAPDQPKTLKARDVDRIYEARDILIQNATNPPSLAALSRRVHLNESKLSQGFRQVFGTTVFGYLYEHRMEQARQILQIGNLNIQETARCVGYTSRSSFVAAFKKKFQVAPSHYLKGIG
;
A
#
# COMPACT_ATOMS: atom_id res chain seq x y z
N HIS A 1 -25.96 -15.55 -5.77
CA HIS A 1 -26.77 -16.73 -5.39
C HIS A 1 -26.99 -16.78 -3.86
N VAL A 2 -25.93 -16.68 -3.05
CA VAL A 2 -25.96 -16.80 -1.58
C VAL A 2 -26.89 -15.75 -0.91
N LEU A 3 -26.85 -14.49 -1.35
CA LEU A 3 -27.70 -13.42 -0.81
C LEU A 3 -29.19 -13.70 -1.00
N ARG A 4 -29.60 -14.32 -2.10
CA ARG A 4 -30.99 -14.69 -2.36
C ARG A 4 -31.48 -15.79 -1.42
N GLN A 5 -30.60 -16.75 -1.10
CA GLN A 5 -30.89 -17.83 -0.14
C GLN A 5 -31.07 -17.31 1.29
N ILE A 6 -30.41 -16.22 1.68
CA ILE A 6 -30.57 -15.59 3.00
C ILE A 6 -31.94 -14.90 3.14
N LEU A 7 -32.47 -14.35 2.04
CA LEU A 7 -33.73 -13.58 2.04
C LEU A 7 -34.98 -14.46 1.98
N GLU A 8 -34.90 -15.67 1.43
CA GLU A 8 -36.04 -16.55 1.16
C GLU A 8 -36.17 -17.72 2.18
N TRP A 9 -35.50 -17.64 3.36
CA TRP A 9 -35.44 -18.74 4.31
C TRP A 9 -36.65 -18.86 5.24
N PRO A 10 -37.32 -20.02 5.33
CA PRO A 10 -38.59 -20.17 6.05
C PRO A 10 -38.46 -20.50 7.55
N TYR A 11 -37.30 -20.74 8.10
CA TYR A 11 -37.10 -21.18 9.48
C TYR A 11 -36.88 -20.03 10.46
N GLN A 12 -37.31 -20.23 11.76
CA GLN A 12 -37.19 -19.28 12.83
C GLN A 12 -36.37 -19.83 14.01
N GLY A 13 -35.99 -18.98 14.96
CA GLY A 13 -35.27 -19.38 16.17
C GLY A 13 -33.82 -19.74 15.94
N ILE A 14 -33.31 -20.71 16.72
CA ILE A 14 -31.91 -21.14 16.73
C ILE A 14 -31.45 -21.68 15.38
N THR A 15 -32.34 -22.33 14.64
CA THR A 15 -32.05 -22.87 13.31
C THR A 15 -31.76 -21.77 12.31
N ARG A 16 -32.45 -20.62 12.40
CA ARG A 16 -32.18 -19.44 11.60
C ARG A 16 -30.81 -18.85 11.93
N GLN A 17 -30.48 -18.79 13.21
CA GLN A 17 -29.18 -18.25 13.65
C GLN A 17 -28.02 -19.11 13.14
N LEU A 18 -28.07 -20.43 13.33
CA LEU A 18 -27.03 -21.36 12.81
C LEU A 18 -26.90 -21.30 11.29
N TYR A 19 -28.01 -21.17 10.59
CA TYR A 19 -27.99 -21.01 9.13
C TYR A 19 -27.31 -19.70 8.70
N LEU A 20 -27.64 -18.58 9.34
CA LEU A 20 -27.03 -17.29 9.04
C LEU A 20 -25.53 -17.29 9.34
N GLU A 21 -25.11 -17.88 10.48
CA GLU A 21 -23.69 -18.06 10.81
C GLU A 21 -22.96 -18.88 9.75
N GLY A 22 -23.58 -20.00 9.29
CA GLY A 22 -23.04 -20.81 8.18
C GLY A 22 -22.92 -20.01 6.88
N LYS A 23 -23.91 -19.18 6.55
CA LYS A 23 -23.87 -18.34 5.34
C LYS A 23 -22.85 -17.20 5.43
N VAL A 24 -22.64 -16.65 6.62
CA VAL A 24 -21.56 -15.68 6.86
C VAL A 24 -20.19 -16.34 6.64
N LEU A 25 -20.00 -17.56 7.16
CA LEU A 25 -18.76 -18.30 6.94
C LEU A 25 -18.56 -18.65 5.47
N GLU A 26 -19.62 -19.03 4.75
CA GLU A 26 -19.56 -19.28 3.30
C GLU A 26 -19.18 -18.02 2.52
N LEU A 27 -19.80 -16.86 2.85
CA LEU A 27 -19.43 -15.57 2.23
C LEU A 27 -18.00 -15.16 2.54
N LEU A 28 -17.54 -15.36 3.78
CA LEU A 28 -16.13 -15.13 4.16
C LEU A 28 -15.20 -16.06 3.40
N ALA A 29 -15.55 -17.35 3.27
CA ALA A 29 -14.76 -18.31 2.49
C ALA A 29 -14.68 -17.91 1.02
N LEU A 30 -15.80 -17.50 0.40
CA LEU A 30 -15.83 -16.99 -0.97
C LEU A 30 -15.03 -15.71 -1.11
N TYR A 31 -15.15 -14.77 -0.17
CA TYR A 31 -14.38 -13.53 -0.15
C TYR A 31 -12.88 -13.81 0.00
N PHE A 32 -12.49 -14.68 0.93
CA PHE A 32 -11.09 -15.08 1.08
C PHE A 32 -10.60 -15.88 -0.13
N ASN A 33 -11.44 -16.73 -0.72
CA ASN A 33 -11.09 -17.42 -1.96
C ASN A 33 -10.86 -16.42 -3.11
N GLU A 34 -11.69 -15.39 -3.23
CA GLU A 34 -11.53 -14.35 -4.24
C GLU A 34 -10.41 -13.36 -3.89
N ALA A 35 -10.20 -13.05 -2.62
CA ALA A 35 -9.19 -12.11 -2.13
C ALA A 35 -7.79 -12.76 -1.97
N LEU A 36 -7.71 -14.04 -1.56
CA LEU A 36 -6.47 -14.77 -1.32
C LEU A 36 -6.14 -15.76 -2.44
N ILE A 37 -7.17 -16.33 -3.07
CA ILE A 37 -7.07 -17.28 -4.17
C ILE A 37 -7.64 -16.65 -5.45
N GLY A 38 -8.05 -15.36 -5.37
CA GLY A 38 -8.52 -14.63 -6.54
C GLY A 38 -7.63 -14.95 -7.72
N ALA A 39 -8.15 -15.71 -8.65
CA ALA A 39 -7.53 -16.67 -9.58
C ALA A 39 -6.01 -16.55 -9.53
N PRO A 40 -5.23 -17.60 -9.31
CA PRO A 40 -3.82 -17.48 -9.60
C PRO A 40 -3.79 -17.05 -11.07
N ASP A 41 -3.83 -15.75 -11.28
CA ASP A 41 -3.18 -15.20 -12.44
C ASP A 41 -1.80 -15.80 -12.22
N GLN A 42 -1.56 -16.94 -12.85
CA GLN A 42 -0.24 -17.56 -12.87
C GLN A 42 0.71 -16.39 -12.99
N PRO A 43 1.79 -16.27 -12.21
CA PRO A 43 2.67 -15.15 -12.28
C PRO A 43 2.95 -14.96 -13.76
N LYS A 44 2.14 -14.16 -14.44
CA LYS A 44 2.36 -13.83 -15.85
C LYS A 44 3.69 -13.19 -15.79
N THR A 45 4.70 -13.93 -16.20
CA THR A 45 6.08 -13.49 -16.29
C THR A 45 5.99 -12.13 -16.94
N LEU A 46 6.28 -11.08 -16.18
CA LEU A 46 6.22 -9.72 -16.72
C LEU A 46 7.05 -9.72 -17.98
N LYS A 47 6.46 -9.34 -19.10
CA LYS A 47 7.22 -9.18 -20.33
C LYS A 47 8.32 -8.16 -20.06
N ALA A 48 9.50 -8.33 -20.61
CA ALA A 48 10.62 -7.39 -20.43
C ALA A 48 10.16 -5.92 -20.57
N ARG A 49 9.36 -5.63 -21.60
CA ARG A 49 8.77 -4.30 -21.82
C ARG A 49 7.89 -3.80 -20.68
N ASP A 50 7.23 -4.68 -19.94
CA ASP A 50 6.40 -4.28 -18.79
C ASP A 50 7.28 -3.99 -17.57
N VAL A 51 8.39 -4.72 -17.43
CA VAL A 51 9.41 -4.45 -16.40
C VAL A 51 10.00 -3.06 -16.59
N ASP A 52 10.35 -2.67 -17.81
CA ASP A 52 10.85 -1.31 -18.11
C ASP A 52 9.83 -0.24 -17.69
N ARG A 53 8.54 -0.47 -17.97
CA ARG A 53 7.46 0.44 -17.56
C ARG A 53 7.27 0.51 -16.03
N ILE A 54 7.54 -0.57 -15.33
CA ILE A 54 7.51 -0.59 -13.85
C ILE A 54 8.66 0.26 -13.29
N TYR A 55 9.85 0.17 -13.88
CA TYR A 55 10.96 1.06 -13.51
C TYR A 55 10.68 2.52 -13.85
N GLU A 56 10.09 2.81 -15.01
CA GLU A 56 9.64 4.16 -15.38
C GLU A 56 8.60 4.70 -14.36
N ALA A 57 7.64 3.88 -13.96
CA ALA A 57 6.66 4.27 -12.95
C ALA A 57 7.31 4.58 -11.59
N ARG A 58 8.32 3.81 -11.16
CA ARG A 58 9.13 4.12 -9.98
C ARG A 58 9.79 5.48 -10.09
N ASP A 59 10.43 5.77 -11.22
CA ASP A 59 11.16 7.02 -11.42
C ASP A 59 10.21 8.23 -11.38
N ILE A 60 9.06 8.14 -12.04
CA ILE A 60 8.00 9.15 -11.95
C ILE A 60 7.53 9.34 -10.49
N LEU A 61 7.34 8.25 -9.75
CA LEU A 61 6.89 8.28 -8.37
C LEU A 61 7.91 8.98 -7.46
N ILE A 62 9.20 8.68 -7.62
CA ILE A 62 10.30 9.26 -6.84
C ILE A 62 10.47 10.75 -7.18
N GLN A 63 10.47 11.11 -8.46
CA GLN A 63 10.59 12.52 -8.88
C GLN A 63 9.45 13.38 -8.35
N ASN A 64 8.28 12.79 -8.11
CA ASN A 64 7.12 13.46 -7.54
C ASN A 64 6.85 13.03 -6.10
N ALA A 65 7.89 12.68 -5.33
CA ALA A 65 7.72 12.08 -4.01
C ALA A 65 6.95 12.98 -3.02
N THR A 66 7.02 14.30 -3.13
CA THR A 66 6.27 15.24 -2.26
C THR A 66 4.79 15.36 -2.65
N ASN A 67 4.47 15.26 -3.94
CA ASN A 67 3.10 15.32 -4.48
C ASN A 67 2.90 14.20 -5.52
N PRO A 68 2.75 12.95 -5.08
CA PRO A 68 2.73 11.80 -5.98
C PRO A 68 1.44 11.75 -6.79
N PRO A 69 1.52 11.26 -8.04
CA PRO A 69 0.33 10.98 -8.84
C PRO A 69 -0.50 9.87 -8.20
N SER A 70 -1.81 9.88 -8.44
CA SER A 70 -2.67 8.76 -8.10
C SER A 70 -2.26 7.49 -8.87
N LEU A 71 -2.65 6.31 -8.37
CA LEU A 71 -2.37 5.05 -9.05
C LEU A 71 -2.90 5.06 -10.49
N ALA A 72 -4.12 5.58 -10.69
CA ALA A 72 -4.73 5.73 -12.02
C ALA A 72 -3.96 6.70 -12.92
N ALA A 73 -3.43 7.79 -12.38
CA ALA A 73 -2.62 8.73 -13.15
C ALA A 73 -1.25 8.14 -13.51
N LEU A 74 -0.63 7.42 -12.58
CA LEU A 74 0.66 6.77 -12.79
C LEU A 74 0.54 5.65 -13.85
N SER A 75 -0.49 4.81 -13.74
CA SER A 75 -0.72 3.71 -14.68
C SER A 75 -0.92 4.19 -16.11
N ARG A 76 -1.68 5.30 -16.29
CA ARG A 76 -1.85 5.93 -17.61
C ARG A 76 -0.54 6.45 -18.19
N ARG A 77 0.32 7.08 -17.37
CA ARG A 77 1.61 7.62 -17.84
C ARG A 77 2.53 6.54 -18.38
N VAL A 78 2.52 5.36 -17.75
CA VAL A 78 3.38 4.25 -18.18
C VAL A 78 2.66 3.23 -19.06
N HIS A 79 1.47 3.56 -19.55
CA HIS A 79 0.68 2.70 -20.44
C HIS A 79 0.42 1.28 -19.89
N LEU A 80 0.15 1.18 -18.58
CA LEU A 80 -0.30 -0.03 -17.90
C LEU A 80 -1.69 0.19 -17.32
N ASN A 81 -2.45 -0.89 -17.06
CA ASN A 81 -3.60 -0.79 -16.18
C ASN A 81 -3.16 -0.85 -14.71
N GLU A 82 -4.01 -0.40 -13.80
CA GLU A 82 -3.70 -0.31 -12.36
C GLU A 82 -3.38 -1.67 -11.74
N SER A 83 -4.07 -2.72 -12.15
CA SER A 83 -3.82 -4.09 -11.68
C SER A 83 -2.41 -4.55 -12.07
N LYS A 84 -2.04 -4.38 -13.33
CA LYS A 84 -0.72 -4.76 -13.84
C LYS A 84 0.40 -3.94 -13.22
N LEU A 85 0.18 -2.64 -13.01
CA LEU A 85 1.11 -1.77 -12.30
C LEU A 85 1.31 -2.25 -10.86
N SER A 86 0.23 -2.53 -10.12
CA SER A 86 0.28 -2.97 -8.73
C SER A 86 0.95 -4.35 -8.58
N GLN A 87 0.63 -5.29 -9.46
CA GLN A 87 1.27 -6.61 -9.50
C GLN A 87 2.75 -6.49 -9.84
N GLY A 88 3.07 -5.68 -10.86
CA GLY A 88 4.44 -5.45 -11.28
C GLY A 88 5.32 -4.87 -10.18
N PHE A 89 4.82 -3.88 -9.43
CA PHE A 89 5.55 -3.35 -8.27
C PHE A 89 5.83 -4.41 -7.22
N ARG A 90 4.86 -5.29 -6.91
CA ARG A 90 5.08 -6.39 -5.97
C ARG A 90 6.10 -7.41 -6.48
N GLN A 91 6.09 -7.71 -7.78
CA GLN A 91 7.01 -8.68 -8.37
C GLN A 91 8.43 -8.11 -8.47
N VAL A 92 8.60 -6.84 -8.87
CA VAL A 92 9.91 -6.23 -9.11
C VAL A 92 10.53 -5.69 -7.82
N PHE A 93 9.73 -5.05 -6.95
CA PHE A 93 10.22 -4.36 -5.75
C PHE A 93 9.79 -5.00 -4.42
N GLY A 94 9.01 -6.08 -4.44
CA GLY A 94 8.52 -6.76 -3.24
C GLY A 94 7.49 -5.98 -2.42
N THR A 95 7.00 -4.85 -2.90
CA THR A 95 6.09 -3.96 -2.16
C THR A 95 5.05 -3.32 -3.06
N THR A 96 4.06 -2.63 -2.48
CA THR A 96 3.08 -1.86 -3.25
C THR A 96 3.68 -0.54 -3.75
N VAL A 97 3.04 0.10 -4.74
CA VAL A 97 3.45 1.41 -5.28
C VAL A 97 3.64 2.44 -4.17
N PHE A 98 2.64 2.60 -3.30
CA PHE A 98 2.72 3.57 -2.19
C PHE A 98 3.54 3.06 -1.00
N GLY A 99 3.73 1.75 -0.85
CA GLY A 99 4.70 1.16 0.07
C GLY A 99 6.13 1.55 -0.31
N TYR A 100 6.46 1.47 -1.60
CA TYR A 100 7.75 1.92 -2.12
C TYR A 100 8.00 3.41 -1.88
N LEU A 101 6.98 4.25 -2.14
CA LEU A 101 7.06 5.69 -1.85
C LEU A 101 7.28 5.97 -0.37
N TYR A 102 6.57 5.25 0.50
CA TYR A 102 6.74 5.37 1.95
C TYR A 102 8.18 5.05 2.38
N GLU A 103 8.73 3.95 1.91
CA GLU A 103 10.11 3.55 2.20
C GLU A 103 11.10 4.62 1.73
N HIS A 104 10.94 5.10 0.50
CA HIS A 104 11.77 6.16 -0.07
C HIS A 104 11.72 7.46 0.75
N ARG A 105 10.53 7.93 1.11
CA ARG A 105 10.33 9.13 1.94
C ARG A 105 10.98 9.00 3.32
N MET A 106 10.84 7.84 3.95
CA MET A 106 11.42 7.59 5.28
C MET A 106 12.94 7.57 5.22
N GLU A 107 13.50 6.96 4.21
CA GLU A 107 14.96 6.95 4.04
C GLU A 107 15.54 8.34 3.73
N GLN A 108 14.87 9.12 2.90
CA GLN A 108 15.22 10.53 2.68
C GLN A 108 15.13 11.35 3.98
N ALA A 109 14.07 11.16 4.77
CA ALA A 109 13.91 11.84 6.05
C ALA A 109 15.05 11.50 7.01
N ARG A 110 15.45 10.22 7.08
CA ARG A 110 16.58 9.78 7.90
C ARG A 110 17.87 10.51 7.50
N GLN A 111 18.16 10.58 6.20
CA GLN A 111 19.34 11.29 5.69
C GLN A 111 19.32 12.79 6.04
N ILE A 112 18.18 13.47 5.84
CA ILE A 112 18.02 14.89 6.17
C ILE A 112 18.25 15.13 7.66
N LEU A 113 17.67 14.29 8.53
CA LEU A 113 17.83 14.40 9.98
C LEU A 113 19.27 14.15 10.44
N GLN A 114 19.99 13.24 9.78
CA GLN A 114 21.41 12.98 10.07
C GLN A 114 22.31 14.16 9.69
N ILE A 115 22.00 14.90 8.63
CA ILE A 115 22.72 16.10 8.24
C ILE A 115 22.49 17.24 9.28
N GLY A 116 21.33 17.24 9.95
CA GLY A 116 21.03 18.16 11.05
C GLY A 116 20.70 19.61 10.65
N ASN A 117 20.57 19.92 9.36
CA ASN A 117 20.32 21.28 8.87
C ASN A 117 18.84 21.70 8.93
N LEU A 118 17.92 20.76 9.13
CA LEU A 118 16.48 21.01 9.15
C LEU A 118 15.87 20.49 10.45
N ASN A 119 14.87 21.21 10.96
CA ASN A 119 14.08 20.72 12.08
C ASN A 119 13.07 19.65 11.62
N ILE A 120 12.41 18.97 12.58
CA ILE A 120 11.47 17.87 12.31
C ILE A 120 10.30 18.32 11.43
N GLN A 121 9.79 19.55 11.61
CA GLN A 121 8.68 20.08 10.82
C GLN A 121 9.12 20.35 9.37
N GLU A 122 10.28 20.89 9.18
CA GLU A 122 10.87 21.14 7.86
C GLU A 122 11.17 19.83 7.14
N THR A 123 11.79 18.88 7.84
CA THR A 123 12.02 17.52 7.31
C THR A 123 10.73 16.87 6.86
N ALA A 124 9.67 16.94 7.67
CA ALA A 124 8.35 16.38 7.30
C ALA A 124 7.84 16.96 5.98
N ARG A 125 7.93 18.29 5.80
CA ARG A 125 7.51 18.96 4.57
C ARG A 125 8.36 18.56 3.37
N CYS A 126 9.68 18.49 3.54
CA CYS A 126 10.61 18.10 2.49
C CYS A 126 10.31 16.70 1.92
N VAL A 127 9.83 15.78 2.77
CA VAL A 127 9.49 14.42 2.34
C VAL A 127 7.99 14.22 2.04
N GLY A 128 7.22 15.32 1.92
CA GLY A 128 5.83 15.31 1.45
C GLY A 128 4.79 14.96 2.52
N TYR A 129 5.08 15.25 3.80
CA TYR A 129 4.08 15.18 4.87
C TYR A 129 3.55 16.57 5.20
N THR A 130 2.24 16.73 5.19
CA THR A 130 1.57 17.99 5.57
C THR A 130 1.47 18.17 7.08
N SER A 131 1.50 17.07 7.85
CA SER A 131 1.36 17.05 9.31
C SER A 131 2.63 16.46 9.95
N ARG A 132 3.18 17.19 10.92
CA ARG A 132 4.30 16.73 11.77
C ARG A 132 3.94 15.44 12.52
N SER A 133 2.73 15.35 13.07
CA SER A 133 2.29 14.17 13.82
C SER A 133 2.24 12.92 12.96
N SER A 134 1.70 13.01 11.73
CA SER A 134 1.67 11.91 10.77
C SER A 134 3.08 11.48 10.36
N PHE A 135 3.98 12.43 10.16
CA PHE A 135 5.39 12.14 9.87
C PHE A 135 6.07 11.40 11.03
N VAL A 136 5.94 11.93 12.27
CA VAL A 136 6.55 11.32 13.47
C VAL A 136 6.04 9.89 13.66
N ALA A 137 4.72 9.65 13.49
CA ALA A 137 4.15 8.31 13.58
C ALA A 137 4.71 7.36 12.51
N ALA A 138 4.79 7.83 11.26
CA ALA A 138 5.36 7.06 10.15
C ALA A 138 6.84 6.73 10.36
N PHE A 139 7.63 7.71 10.79
CA PHE A 139 9.06 7.56 11.07
C PHE A 139 9.31 6.58 12.21
N LYS A 140 8.56 6.72 13.33
CA LYS A 140 8.65 5.79 14.47
C LYS A 140 8.25 4.37 14.07
N LYS A 141 7.23 4.22 13.22
CA LYS A 141 6.82 2.91 12.70
C LYS A 141 7.95 2.24 11.90
N LYS A 142 8.69 2.99 11.09
CA LYS A 142 9.77 2.46 10.24
C LYS A 142 11.04 2.15 11.03
N PHE A 143 11.49 3.11 11.85
CA PHE A 143 12.80 3.05 12.49
C PHE A 143 12.77 2.66 13.98
N GLN A 144 11.57 2.47 14.56
CA GLN A 144 11.33 2.14 15.97
C GLN A 144 11.82 3.22 16.96
N VAL A 145 12.29 4.37 16.46
CA VAL A 145 12.73 5.52 17.24
C VAL A 145 12.07 6.80 16.74
N ALA A 146 11.88 7.78 17.62
CA ALA A 146 11.33 9.07 17.22
C ALA A 146 12.38 9.88 16.43
N PRO A 147 11.96 10.74 15.47
CA PRO A 147 12.87 11.61 14.72
C PRO A 147 13.76 12.47 15.62
N SER A 148 13.23 12.89 16.78
CA SER A 148 13.99 13.70 17.76
C SER A 148 15.21 12.99 18.36
N HIS A 149 15.17 11.68 18.48
CA HIS A 149 16.33 10.90 18.91
C HIS A 149 17.40 10.78 17.83
N TYR A 150 16.98 10.84 16.57
CA TYR A 150 17.89 10.82 15.44
C TYR A 150 18.72 12.10 15.34
N LEU A 151 18.13 13.26 15.67
CA LEU A 151 18.84 14.54 15.73
C LEU A 151 19.84 14.60 16.90
N LYS A 152 19.59 13.88 17.99
CA LYS A 152 20.45 13.88 19.19
C LYS A 152 21.67 12.95 19.09
N GLY A 153 21.71 12.07 18.10
CA GLY A 153 22.82 11.14 17.87
C GLY A 153 24.01 11.75 17.12
N ILE A 154 23.97 13.06 16.82
CA ILE A 154 25.00 13.82 16.12
C ILE A 154 25.59 14.91 17.07
N GLY A 155 25.57 14.62 18.38
CA GLY A 155 26.24 15.44 19.40
C GLY A 155 27.48 14.74 19.92
#